data_413fe345263aa90b6b0f6398a953200d
#
_entry.id   413fe345263aa90b6b0f6398a953200d
#
_cell.length_a   1.000
_cell.length_b   1.000
_cell.length_c   1.000
_cell.angle_alpha   90.00
_cell.angle_beta   90.00
_cell.angle_gamma   90.00
#
_symmetry.space_group_name_H-M   'P 1'
#
loop_
_entity.id
_entity.type
_entity.pdbx_description
1 polymer ?
#
loop_
_entity_poly.entity_id
_entity_poly.type
_entity_poly.pdbx_seq_one_letter_code
_entity_poly.pdbx_strand_id
1 'polypeptide(L)'
;MENLLARTHNPDVLTCIANLSNDEVFTPPEMASAMLDMVAEAWAADHGGEDLWANPNVTFLDPFTKTGVFLREITRRLVEGLATQIPDLQERVNHVLTKQVYGIAITELTALMTRRSVYCSKRADGEHSICTGLDTPDGNIWFERTEHTWAGGTRESRVDPLTGDEIFVYTNRKCSYCGARENDYDRGDELETHAYAFIHTDDIKRRINEIFGADMHFDIVIGNPPYQLSDGGGKGSSASPIYHQFIQQAKKLDPTLLTMIIPSRWFTGGKGLDSFRQEMLNDEHLMTLVDFPDSRDVFDGVDVAGGVCYFLRSTRHSGYCTITTSVRGETYTETRSLTEYTPFIRDNRAVHIVRKIERFNLPSFSSIVSARRPFGIDSSEAGDPNGDLKLYRSGGDGRYSSARLAKGH
;
A
#
# COMPACT_ATOMS: atom_id res chain seq x y z
N MET A 1 19.89 37.87 -1.40
CA MET A 1 19.27 36.79 -2.17
C MET A 1 18.93 35.69 -1.17
N GLU A 2 17.81 35.92 -0.49
CA GLU A 2 17.31 34.99 0.53
C GLU A 2 16.61 33.81 -0.11
N ASN A 3 17.00 32.68 0.34
CA ASN A 3 16.50 31.31 0.12
C ASN A 3 15.12 31.15 -0.54
N LEU A 4 15.11 31.03 -1.86
CA LEU A 4 13.99 30.49 -2.63
C LEU A 4 13.80 28.98 -2.44
N LEU A 5 14.69 28.31 -1.71
CA LEU A 5 14.71 26.87 -1.46
C LEU A 5 14.05 26.43 -0.14
N ALA A 6 13.58 27.37 0.68
CA ALA A 6 12.97 27.09 1.99
C ALA A 6 11.44 27.25 2.00
N ARG A 7 10.74 27.01 0.89
CA ARG A 7 9.29 26.86 0.92
C ARG A 7 8.93 25.40 1.12
N THR A 8 8.83 25.02 2.39
CA THR A 8 8.20 23.79 2.87
C THR A 8 6.68 23.77 2.64
N HIS A 9 6.16 24.66 1.82
CA HIS A 9 4.73 24.71 1.53
C HIS A 9 4.43 23.79 0.37
N ASN A 10 3.77 22.69 0.67
CA ASN A 10 3.14 21.84 -0.35
C ASN A 10 2.09 22.74 -1.05
N PRO A 11 2.20 23.03 -2.33
CA PRO A 11 1.25 23.91 -2.97
C PRO A 11 -0.15 23.31 -2.90
N ASP A 12 -1.16 24.15 -2.72
CA ASP A 12 -2.60 23.81 -2.70
C ASP A 12 -3.04 22.93 -3.89
N VAL A 13 -2.29 22.97 -4.98
CA VAL A 13 -2.47 22.10 -6.15
C VAL A 13 -2.38 20.63 -5.82
N LEU A 14 -1.49 20.17 -4.92
CA LEU A 14 -1.42 18.77 -4.52
C LEU A 14 -2.62 18.38 -3.66
N THR A 15 -3.12 19.28 -2.84
CA THR A 15 -4.35 19.09 -2.06
C THR A 15 -5.57 19.03 -2.97
N CYS A 16 -5.61 19.85 -4.03
CA CYS A 16 -6.67 19.80 -5.03
C CYS A 16 -6.64 18.50 -5.84
N ILE A 17 -5.46 18.00 -6.20
CA ILE A 17 -5.30 16.73 -6.92
C ILE A 17 -5.66 15.54 -6.02
N ALA A 18 -5.28 15.57 -4.74
CA ALA A 18 -5.68 14.54 -3.77
C ALA A 18 -7.21 14.46 -3.57
N ASN A 19 -7.92 15.58 -3.77
CA ASN A 19 -9.38 15.62 -3.71
C ASN A 19 -10.06 15.14 -5.02
N LEU A 20 -9.31 14.97 -6.12
CA LEU A 20 -9.86 14.43 -7.38
C LEU A 20 -10.00 12.91 -7.35
N SER A 21 -9.23 12.22 -6.52
CA SER A 21 -9.33 10.79 -6.26
C SER A 21 -9.20 10.56 -4.74
N ASN A 22 -10.28 10.20 -4.08
CA ASN A 22 -10.29 9.90 -2.63
C ASN A 22 -9.42 8.69 -2.25
N ASP A 23 -8.81 8.01 -3.23
CA ASP A 23 -8.08 6.77 -3.05
C ASP A 23 -6.55 6.97 -3.14
N GLU A 24 -6.06 8.15 -3.54
CA GLU A 24 -4.65 8.43 -3.72
C GLU A 24 -4.07 9.25 -2.57
N VAL A 25 -3.39 8.59 -1.67
CA VAL A 25 -2.64 9.23 -0.57
C VAL A 25 -1.22 9.54 -1.04
N PHE A 26 -0.81 10.81 -0.94
CA PHE A 26 0.55 11.25 -1.27
C PHE A 26 1.45 11.16 -0.05
N THR A 27 2.66 10.63 -0.26
CA THR A 27 3.65 10.48 0.82
C THR A 27 4.34 11.82 1.10
N PRO A 28 4.36 12.30 2.36
CA PRO A 28 5.13 13.47 2.73
C PRO A 28 6.63 13.24 2.53
N PRO A 29 7.42 14.27 2.18
CA PRO A 29 8.87 14.15 2.01
C PRO A 29 9.59 13.60 3.25
N GLU A 30 9.15 13.99 4.45
CA GLU A 30 9.71 13.54 5.72
C GLU A 30 9.53 12.03 5.91
N MET A 31 8.37 11.50 5.53
CA MET A 31 8.10 10.07 5.59
C MET A 31 8.93 9.31 4.56
N ALA A 32 9.02 9.82 3.33
CA ALA A 32 9.89 9.23 2.32
C ALA A 32 11.35 9.20 2.77
N SER A 33 11.84 10.28 3.39
CA SER A 33 13.18 10.34 3.97
C SER A 33 13.38 9.30 5.06
N ALA A 34 12.47 9.19 6.03
CA ALA A 34 12.55 8.22 7.13
C ALA A 34 12.56 6.76 6.62
N MET A 35 11.75 6.44 5.61
CA MET A 35 11.78 5.11 4.99
C MET A 35 13.09 4.83 4.27
N LEU A 36 13.69 5.82 3.61
CA LEU A 36 14.99 5.69 2.93
C LEU A 36 16.15 5.62 3.92
N ASP A 37 16.07 6.28 5.07
CA ASP A 37 17.06 6.15 6.15
C ASP A 37 17.07 4.71 6.69
N MET A 38 15.91 4.13 6.96
CA MET A 38 15.75 2.74 7.37
C MET A 38 16.33 1.75 6.33
N VAL A 39 16.10 2.00 5.03
CA VAL A 39 16.68 1.21 3.94
C VAL A 39 18.20 1.29 3.93
N ALA A 40 18.77 2.50 4.09
CA ALA A 40 20.22 2.70 4.11
C ALA A 40 20.89 2.03 5.32
N GLU A 41 20.27 2.10 6.50
CA GLU A 41 20.72 1.42 7.71
C GLU A 41 20.74 -0.10 7.53
N ALA A 42 19.68 -0.67 6.96
CA ALA A 42 19.61 -2.11 6.69
C ALA A 42 20.62 -2.54 5.63
N TRP A 43 20.80 -1.74 4.57
CA TRP A 43 21.83 -2.01 3.56
C TRP A 43 23.23 -2.04 4.19
N ALA A 44 23.59 -1.05 4.97
CA ALA A 44 24.88 -0.98 5.63
C ALA A 44 25.09 -2.19 6.58
N ALA A 45 24.07 -2.58 7.33
CA ALA A 45 24.13 -3.75 8.20
C ALA A 45 24.39 -5.05 7.43
N ASP A 46 23.74 -5.23 6.27
CA ASP A 46 23.86 -6.42 5.43
C ASP A 46 25.12 -6.43 4.56
N HIS A 47 25.77 -5.28 4.33
CA HIS A 47 26.94 -5.11 3.43
C HIS A 47 28.18 -4.58 4.15
N GLY A 48 28.36 -4.90 5.45
CA GLY A 48 29.61 -4.62 6.18
C GLY A 48 29.88 -3.14 6.39
N GLY A 49 28.87 -2.29 6.44
CA GLY A 49 28.98 -0.84 6.62
C GLY A 49 29.05 -0.04 5.32
N GLU A 50 28.81 -0.68 4.17
CA GLU A 50 28.80 0.00 2.88
C GLU A 50 27.70 1.10 2.84
N ASP A 51 28.10 2.29 2.35
CA ASP A 51 27.16 3.37 2.12
C ASP A 51 26.34 3.07 0.84
N LEU A 52 25.04 2.82 1.03
CA LEU A 52 24.07 2.59 -0.05
C LEU A 52 24.13 3.66 -1.14
N TRP A 53 24.27 4.92 -0.73
CA TRP A 53 24.22 6.07 -1.63
C TRP A 53 25.50 6.27 -2.44
N ALA A 54 26.60 5.66 -2.00
CA ALA A 54 27.87 5.64 -2.70
C ALA A 54 28.04 4.42 -3.62
N ASN A 55 27.06 3.53 -3.71
CA ASN A 55 27.16 2.36 -4.59
C ASN A 55 26.62 2.68 -6.00
N PRO A 56 27.46 2.63 -7.06
CA PRO A 56 27.05 2.99 -8.42
C PRO A 56 26.21 1.92 -9.12
N ASN A 57 26.02 0.75 -8.53
CA ASN A 57 25.34 -0.38 -9.15
C ASN A 57 23.97 -0.70 -8.54
N VAL A 58 23.64 -0.12 -7.39
CA VAL A 58 22.34 -0.36 -6.74
C VAL A 58 21.19 0.25 -7.54
N THR A 59 20.14 -0.52 -7.71
CA THR A 59 18.97 -0.17 -8.51
C THR A 59 17.71 -0.03 -7.64
N PHE A 60 16.92 1.00 -7.92
CA PHE A 60 15.70 1.33 -7.19
C PHE A 60 14.49 1.33 -8.11
N LEU A 61 13.38 0.76 -7.63
CA LEU A 61 12.08 0.81 -8.30
C LEU A 61 11.00 1.35 -7.35
N ASP A 62 10.28 2.39 -7.79
CA ASP A 62 8.96 2.74 -7.26
C ASP A 62 7.89 2.29 -8.29
N PRO A 63 7.22 1.15 -8.07
CA PRO A 63 6.33 0.58 -9.07
C PRO A 63 4.92 1.18 -9.09
N PHE A 64 4.66 2.23 -8.32
CA PHE A 64 3.38 2.96 -8.25
C PHE A 64 3.59 4.42 -7.92
N THR A 65 4.57 5.01 -8.61
CA THR A 65 4.94 6.41 -8.34
C THR A 65 3.79 7.37 -8.67
N LYS A 66 3.65 8.38 -7.83
CA LYS A 66 2.60 9.41 -7.91
C LYS A 66 3.22 10.80 -8.15
N THR A 67 3.76 11.42 -7.10
CA THR A 67 4.47 12.71 -7.20
C THR A 67 5.97 12.54 -7.46
N GLY A 68 6.48 11.32 -7.41
CA GLY A 68 7.89 11.00 -7.52
C GLY A 68 8.71 11.36 -6.29
N VAL A 69 8.10 11.51 -5.12
CA VAL A 69 8.80 11.93 -3.88
C VAL A 69 9.93 10.97 -3.52
N PHE A 70 9.69 9.65 -3.58
CA PHE A 70 10.75 8.66 -3.30
C PHE A 70 11.88 8.77 -4.33
N LEU A 71 11.54 8.75 -5.63
CA LEU A 71 12.54 8.76 -6.70
C LEU A 71 13.36 10.04 -6.71
N ARG A 72 12.75 11.20 -6.41
CA ARG A 72 13.46 12.47 -6.26
C ARG A 72 14.45 12.44 -5.10
N GLU A 73 14.03 11.93 -3.95
CA GLU A 73 14.91 11.85 -2.77
C GLU A 73 16.03 10.82 -2.98
N ILE A 74 15.75 9.68 -3.60
CA ILE A 74 16.75 8.68 -4.01
C ILE A 74 17.76 9.32 -4.97
N THR A 75 17.29 10.03 -6.00
CA THR A 75 18.16 10.71 -6.98
C THR A 75 19.08 11.71 -6.29
N ARG A 76 18.56 12.53 -5.37
CA ARG A 76 19.35 13.51 -4.62
C ARG A 76 20.45 12.82 -3.82
N ARG A 77 20.11 11.78 -3.06
CA ARG A 77 21.07 11.05 -2.21
C ARG A 77 22.14 10.33 -3.02
N LEU A 78 21.78 9.70 -4.14
CA LEU A 78 22.75 9.06 -5.04
C LEU A 78 23.67 10.08 -5.71
N VAL A 79 23.14 11.20 -6.18
CA VAL A 79 23.95 12.28 -6.77
C VAL A 79 24.93 12.86 -5.74
N GLU A 80 24.56 12.97 -4.48
CA GLU A 80 25.47 13.39 -3.40
C GLU A 80 26.49 12.30 -3.05
N GLY A 81 26.04 11.05 -2.85
CA GLY A 81 26.88 9.93 -2.41
C GLY A 81 27.94 9.50 -3.44
N LEU A 82 27.61 9.57 -4.74
CA LEU A 82 28.52 9.21 -5.83
C LEU A 82 29.52 10.30 -6.20
N ALA A 83 29.55 11.45 -5.49
CA ALA A 83 30.38 12.59 -5.87
C ALA A 83 31.88 12.28 -5.94
N THR A 84 32.37 11.36 -5.12
CA THR A 84 33.78 10.92 -5.12
C THR A 84 34.09 9.98 -6.28
N GLN A 85 33.16 9.09 -6.64
CA GLN A 85 33.38 8.07 -7.67
C GLN A 85 33.13 8.60 -9.08
N ILE A 86 32.15 9.50 -9.23
CA ILE A 86 31.80 10.16 -10.50
C ILE A 86 31.84 11.69 -10.24
N PRO A 87 33.04 12.32 -10.33
CA PRO A 87 33.22 13.73 -9.97
C PRO A 87 32.43 14.71 -10.85
N ASP A 88 32.32 14.42 -12.15
CA ASP A 88 31.52 15.26 -13.04
C ASP A 88 30.03 15.16 -12.72
N LEU A 89 29.41 16.32 -12.49
CA LEU A 89 28.02 16.37 -12.05
C LEU A 89 27.05 15.88 -13.14
N GLN A 90 27.31 16.21 -14.41
CA GLN A 90 26.43 15.81 -15.50
C GLN A 90 26.53 14.28 -15.77
N GLU A 91 27.74 13.76 -15.73
CA GLU A 91 27.95 12.30 -15.85
C GLU A 91 27.28 11.56 -14.71
N ARG A 92 27.40 12.07 -13.48
CA ARG A 92 26.79 11.51 -12.28
C ARG A 92 25.26 11.54 -12.33
N VAL A 93 24.65 12.65 -12.73
CA VAL A 93 23.20 12.77 -12.93
C VAL A 93 22.73 11.80 -14.00
N ASN A 94 23.44 11.73 -15.14
CA ASN A 94 23.12 10.78 -16.19
C ASN A 94 23.22 9.34 -15.72
N HIS A 95 24.28 8.99 -14.98
CA HIS A 95 24.46 7.64 -14.42
C HIS A 95 23.28 7.25 -13.51
N VAL A 96 22.95 8.10 -12.55
CA VAL A 96 21.84 7.85 -11.60
C VAL A 96 20.51 7.68 -12.33
N LEU A 97 20.18 8.59 -13.24
CA LEU A 97 18.88 8.62 -13.90
C LEU A 97 18.72 7.62 -15.03
N THR A 98 19.81 7.09 -15.59
CA THR A 98 19.75 6.07 -16.65
C THR A 98 19.92 4.66 -16.15
N LYS A 99 20.58 4.45 -14.95
CA LYS A 99 20.99 3.11 -14.51
C LYS A 99 20.48 2.71 -13.14
N GLN A 100 20.07 3.65 -12.28
CA GLN A 100 19.77 3.34 -10.89
C GLN A 100 18.31 3.63 -10.47
N VAL A 101 17.64 4.60 -11.11
CA VAL A 101 16.33 5.10 -10.68
C VAL A 101 15.27 4.78 -11.70
N TYR A 102 14.25 4.00 -11.29
CA TYR A 102 13.17 3.52 -12.14
C TYR A 102 11.81 3.71 -11.46
N GLY A 103 10.78 3.99 -12.26
CA GLY A 103 9.43 4.15 -11.74
C GLY A 103 8.35 3.70 -12.71
N ILE A 104 7.26 3.17 -12.17
CA ILE A 104 6.04 2.89 -12.91
C ILE A 104 4.94 3.78 -12.32
N ALA A 105 4.41 4.68 -13.12
CA ALA A 105 3.35 5.57 -12.69
C ALA A 105 1.98 4.88 -12.74
N ILE A 106 1.09 5.28 -11.84
CA ILE A 106 -0.26 4.71 -11.76
C ILE A 106 -1.24 5.35 -12.74
N THR A 107 -0.97 6.61 -13.16
CA THR A 107 -1.77 7.37 -14.12
C THR A 107 -0.84 8.17 -15.04
N GLU A 108 -1.37 8.67 -16.18
CA GLU A 108 -0.61 9.56 -17.06
C GLU A 108 -0.20 10.85 -16.35
N LEU A 109 -1.12 11.41 -15.54
CA LEU A 109 -0.84 12.61 -14.76
C LEU A 109 0.30 12.38 -13.77
N THR A 110 0.28 11.27 -13.03
CA THR A 110 1.34 10.94 -12.08
C THR A 110 2.67 10.65 -12.78
N ALA A 111 2.66 10.11 -14.00
CA ALA A 111 3.87 9.97 -14.81
C ALA A 111 4.49 11.34 -15.13
N LEU A 112 3.67 12.30 -15.58
CA LEU A 112 4.14 13.67 -15.87
C LEU A 112 4.64 14.39 -14.61
N MET A 113 3.97 14.20 -13.48
CA MET A 113 4.40 14.77 -12.18
C MET A 113 5.74 14.18 -11.73
N THR A 114 5.89 12.87 -11.82
CA THR A 114 7.13 12.18 -11.46
C THR A 114 8.29 12.60 -12.37
N ARG A 115 8.08 12.64 -13.69
CA ARG A 115 9.11 13.11 -14.64
C ARG A 115 9.54 14.54 -14.32
N ARG A 116 8.62 15.44 -14.00
CA ARG A 116 8.96 16.80 -13.55
C ARG A 116 9.74 16.82 -12.24
N SER A 117 9.42 15.94 -11.31
CA SER A 117 10.12 15.84 -10.03
C SER A 117 11.54 15.29 -10.17
N VAL A 118 11.75 14.34 -11.12
CA VAL A 118 13.00 13.60 -11.29
C VAL A 118 13.87 14.23 -12.38
N TYR A 119 13.29 14.60 -13.55
CA TYR A 119 14.03 15.12 -14.69
C TYR A 119 13.98 16.65 -14.82
N CYS A 120 13.24 17.34 -13.95
CA CYS A 120 12.90 18.78 -14.08
C CYS A 120 12.11 19.11 -15.36
N SER A 121 11.68 18.12 -16.10
CA SER A 121 10.97 18.22 -17.37
C SER A 121 9.87 17.16 -17.47
N LYS A 122 8.82 17.42 -18.24
CA LYS A 122 7.78 16.42 -18.54
C LYS A 122 8.26 15.31 -19.49
N ARG A 123 9.36 15.55 -20.19
CA ARG A 123 10.00 14.61 -21.12
C ARG A 123 11.44 14.40 -20.70
N ALA A 124 11.84 13.14 -20.58
CA ALA A 124 13.20 12.77 -20.17
C ALA A 124 14.25 13.13 -21.24
N ASP A 125 13.88 13.05 -22.54
CA ASP A 125 14.69 13.40 -23.71
C ASP A 125 14.60 14.87 -24.11
N GLY A 126 13.88 15.70 -23.33
CA GLY A 126 13.62 17.10 -23.70
C GLY A 126 14.78 18.03 -23.42
N GLU A 127 14.85 19.16 -24.14
CA GLU A 127 15.87 20.21 -24.00
C GLU A 127 16.05 20.71 -22.57
N HIS A 128 14.99 20.67 -21.75
CA HIS A 128 15.00 21.14 -20.38
C HIS A 128 15.19 20.02 -19.35
N SER A 129 15.47 18.79 -19.79
CA SER A 129 15.80 17.69 -18.90
C SER A 129 17.18 17.88 -18.28
N ILE A 130 17.29 17.59 -16.97
CA ILE A 130 18.60 17.54 -16.30
C ILE A 130 19.41 16.30 -16.70
N CYS A 131 18.76 15.28 -17.26
CA CYS A 131 19.39 14.08 -17.81
C CYS A 131 19.57 14.22 -19.31
N THR A 132 20.79 14.11 -19.79
CA THR A 132 21.11 14.16 -21.23
C THR A 132 21.39 12.77 -21.82
N GLY A 133 21.27 11.72 -21.01
CA GLY A 133 21.57 10.33 -21.41
C GLY A 133 20.34 9.48 -21.73
N LEU A 134 19.13 10.07 -21.75
CA LEU A 134 17.89 9.40 -22.11
C LEU A 134 17.42 9.85 -23.49
N ASP A 135 16.98 8.89 -24.30
CA ASP A 135 16.58 9.08 -25.71
C ASP A 135 15.08 8.85 -25.94
N THR A 136 14.32 8.60 -24.89
CA THR A 136 12.86 8.43 -24.94
C THR A 136 12.15 9.47 -24.08
N PRO A 137 10.91 9.86 -24.43
CA PRO A 137 10.13 10.85 -23.66
C PRO A 137 9.90 10.44 -22.21
N ASP A 138 9.74 9.16 -21.97
CA ASP A 138 9.42 8.59 -20.67
C ASP A 138 10.66 8.36 -19.80
N GLY A 139 11.80 8.10 -20.44
CA GLY A 139 13.02 7.67 -19.76
C GLY A 139 12.73 6.41 -18.94
N ASN A 140 13.16 6.41 -17.70
CA ASN A 140 12.90 5.31 -16.75
C ASN A 140 11.63 5.50 -15.91
N ILE A 141 10.80 6.50 -16.24
CA ILE A 141 9.50 6.73 -15.57
C ILE A 141 8.38 6.35 -16.54
N TRP A 142 7.99 5.10 -16.46
CA TRP A 142 7.10 4.47 -17.42
C TRP A 142 5.63 4.57 -17.00
N PHE A 143 4.74 4.69 -17.96
CA PHE A 143 3.31 4.58 -17.81
C PHE A 143 2.69 3.95 -19.06
N GLU A 144 1.74 3.03 -18.84
CA GLU A 144 0.89 2.49 -19.89
C GLU A 144 -0.53 2.34 -19.38
N ARG A 145 -1.48 2.79 -20.16
CA ARG A 145 -2.89 2.52 -19.92
C ARG A 145 -3.18 1.03 -20.14
N THR A 146 -3.50 0.33 -19.07
CA THR A 146 -3.76 -1.11 -19.09
C THR A 146 -5.26 -1.37 -18.97
N GLU A 147 -5.80 -2.26 -19.80
CA GLU A 147 -7.21 -2.62 -19.77
C GLU A 147 -7.49 -3.69 -18.69
N HIS A 148 -8.70 -3.66 -18.13
CA HIS A 148 -9.15 -4.71 -17.23
C HIS A 148 -9.46 -6.02 -17.99
N THR A 149 -9.12 -7.15 -17.39
CA THR A 149 -9.47 -8.48 -17.92
C THR A 149 -10.75 -8.96 -17.26
N TRP A 150 -11.88 -8.72 -17.92
CA TRP A 150 -13.20 -9.06 -17.40
C TRP A 150 -13.47 -10.55 -17.50
N ALA A 151 -13.88 -11.19 -16.38
CA ALA A 151 -14.14 -12.61 -16.28
C ALA A 151 -15.42 -12.91 -15.47
N GLY A 152 -16.00 -14.10 -15.70
CA GLY A 152 -17.21 -14.54 -15.01
C GLY A 152 -18.45 -13.72 -15.41
N GLY A 153 -19.32 -13.46 -14.45
CA GLY A 153 -20.57 -12.74 -14.66
C GLY A 153 -21.78 -13.63 -14.95
N THR A 154 -22.95 -13.00 -15.08
CA THR A 154 -24.20 -13.65 -15.42
C THR A 154 -24.44 -13.51 -16.92
N ARG A 155 -24.68 -14.63 -17.60
CA ARG A 155 -25.03 -14.65 -19.02
C ARG A 155 -26.53 -14.33 -19.17
N GLU A 156 -26.83 -13.26 -19.89
CA GLU A 156 -28.19 -12.85 -20.20
C GLU A 156 -28.41 -12.91 -21.72
N SER A 157 -29.55 -13.43 -22.14
CA SER A 157 -30.00 -13.34 -23.54
C SER A 157 -30.68 -11.99 -23.76
N ARG A 158 -30.31 -11.29 -24.80
CA ARG A 158 -30.95 -10.04 -25.26
C ARG A 158 -31.15 -10.09 -26.75
N VAL A 159 -32.15 -9.37 -27.23
CA VAL A 159 -32.36 -9.17 -28.67
C VAL A 159 -31.62 -7.93 -29.10
N ASP A 160 -30.77 -8.06 -30.13
CA ASP A 160 -30.08 -6.91 -30.73
C ASP A 160 -31.12 -5.97 -31.36
N PRO A 161 -31.24 -4.72 -30.94
CA PRO A 161 -32.25 -3.80 -31.42
C PRO A 161 -32.04 -3.40 -32.89
N LEU A 162 -30.86 -3.65 -33.48
CA LEU A 162 -30.53 -3.31 -34.87
C LEU A 162 -30.80 -4.49 -35.83
N THR A 163 -30.45 -5.72 -35.41
CA THR A 163 -30.51 -6.89 -36.27
C THR A 163 -31.70 -7.79 -35.95
N GLY A 164 -32.26 -7.70 -34.74
CA GLY A 164 -33.32 -8.59 -34.25
C GLY A 164 -32.81 -9.98 -33.82
N ASP A 165 -31.50 -10.22 -33.86
CA ASP A 165 -30.90 -11.48 -33.48
C ASP A 165 -30.78 -11.64 -31.96
N GLU A 166 -30.83 -12.88 -31.48
CA GLU A 166 -30.53 -13.19 -30.09
C GLU A 166 -29.03 -13.11 -29.85
N ILE A 167 -28.61 -12.18 -28.96
CA ILE A 167 -27.23 -12.00 -28.53
C ILE A 167 -27.09 -12.34 -27.05
N PHE A 168 -25.92 -12.85 -26.67
CA PHE A 168 -25.63 -13.12 -25.27
C PHE A 168 -24.73 -12.00 -24.73
N VAL A 169 -25.19 -11.33 -23.67
CA VAL A 169 -24.48 -10.29 -22.95
C VAL A 169 -24.10 -10.83 -21.58
N TYR A 170 -22.88 -10.55 -21.15
CA TYR A 170 -22.46 -10.86 -19.79
C TYR A 170 -22.59 -9.62 -18.93
N THR A 171 -23.22 -9.76 -17.76
CA THR A 171 -23.39 -8.69 -16.77
C THR A 171 -22.66 -9.04 -15.48
N ASN A 172 -22.33 -8.04 -14.65
CA ASN A 172 -21.66 -8.23 -13.36
C ASN A 172 -20.31 -8.96 -13.45
N ARG A 173 -19.57 -8.77 -14.56
CA ARG A 173 -18.20 -9.29 -14.66
C ARG A 173 -17.28 -8.59 -13.67
N LYS A 174 -16.21 -9.30 -13.30
CA LYS A 174 -15.15 -8.75 -12.46
C LYS A 174 -13.80 -8.91 -13.16
N CYS A 175 -12.90 -7.99 -12.90
CA CYS A 175 -11.52 -8.14 -13.36
C CYS A 175 -10.87 -9.35 -12.65
N SER A 176 -10.25 -10.25 -13.43
CA SER A 176 -9.59 -11.45 -12.90
C SER A 176 -8.36 -11.14 -12.03
N TYR A 177 -7.75 -9.97 -12.19
CA TYR A 177 -6.60 -9.54 -11.41
C TYR A 177 -7.00 -8.74 -10.17
N CYS A 178 -7.63 -7.59 -10.34
CA CYS A 178 -7.90 -6.66 -9.23
C CYS A 178 -9.28 -6.82 -8.58
N GLY A 179 -10.19 -7.59 -9.21
CA GLY A 179 -11.55 -7.78 -8.71
C GLY A 179 -12.50 -6.59 -8.92
N ALA A 180 -12.08 -5.54 -9.65
CA ALA A 180 -12.92 -4.42 -10.05
C ALA A 180 -14.18 -4.92 -10.75
N ARG A 181 -15.32 -4.28 -10.52
CA ARG A 181 -16.57 -4.61 -11.19
C ARG A 181 -16.69 -3.82 -12.49
N GLU A 182 -16.99 -4.49 -13.59
CA GLU A 182 -17.14 -3.85 -14.90
C GLU A 182 -18.14 -2.68 -14.86
N ASN A 183 -19.29 -2.86 -14.22
CA ASN A 183 -20.33 -1.83 -14.13
C ASN A 183 -19.87 -0.55 -13.39
N ASP A 184 -18.87 -0.64 -12.51
CA ASP A 184 -18.34 0.51 -11.76
C ASP A 184 -17.30 1.27 -12.59
N TYR A 185 -16.70 0.62 -13.60
CA TYR A 185 -15.61 1.14 -14.44
C TYR A 185 -16.03 1.48 -15.88
N ASP A 186 -17.22 1.08 -16.33
CA ASP A 186 -17.77 1.39 -17.66
C ASP A 186 -18.45 2.78 -17.67
N ARG A 187 -17.69 3.83 -17.32
CA ARG A 187 -18.21 5.21 -17.17
C ARG A 187 -17.69 6.18 -18.21
N GLY A 188 -17.05 5.70 -19.29
CA GLY A 188 -16.50 6.51 -20.36
C GLY A 188 -15.03 6.88 -20.22
N ASP A 189 -14.45 7.32 -21.33
CA ASP A 189 -13.01 7.59 -21.48
C ASP A 189 -12.49 8.78 -20.64
N GLU A 190 -13.38 9.58 -20.06
CA GLU A 190 -13.05 10.78 -19.31
C GLU A 190 -12.63 10.51 -17.86
N LEU A 191 -12.92 9.30 -17.34
CA LEU A 191 -12.53 8.88 -16.00
C LEU A 191 -11.35 7.92 -16.06
N GLU A 192 -10.40 8.06 -15.13
CA GLU A 192 -9.26 7.15 -15.01
C GLU A 192 -9.73 5.77 -14.50
N THR A 193 -10.27 4.98 -15.42
CA THR A 193 -10.85 3.65 -15.16
C THR A 193 -9.94 2.50 -15.57
N HIS A 194 -8.66 2.81 -15.87
CA HIS A 194 -7.72 1.81 -16.32
C HIS A 194 -7.19 0.94 -15.17
N ALA A 195 -6.67 -0.22 -15.55
CA ALA A 195 -6.04 -1.15 -14.65
C ALA A 195 -4.58 -0.74 -14.35
N TYR A 196 -4.06 -1.14 -13.20
CA TYR A 196 -2.66 -0.93 -12.86
C TYR A 196 -1.77 -1.99 -13.49
N ALA A 197 -0.90 -1.61 -14.41
CA ALA A 197 -0.04 -2.52 -15.17
C ALA A 197 0.78 -3.47 -14.29
N PHE A 198 1.23 -3.01 -13.13
CA PHE A 198 2.06 -3.78 -12.21
C PHE A 198 1.36 -5.02 -11.62
N ILE A 199 0.04 -4.97 -11.43
CA ILE A 199 -0.73 -6.10 -10.87
C ILE A 199 -1.59 -6.83 -11.91
N HIS A 200 -1.65 -6.36 -13.16
CA HIS A 200 -2.41 -6.98 -14.25
C HIS A 200 -1.51 -7.83 -15.15
N THR A 201 -0.71 -8.69 -14.53
CA THR A 201 0.16 -9.64 -15.20
C THR A 201 0.34 -10.91 -14.38
N ASP A 202 0.45 -12.05 -15.03
CA ASP A 202 0.75 -13.32 -14.39
C ASP A 202 2.26 -13.46 -14.09
N ASP A 203 3.09 -12.79 -14.89
CA ASP A 203 4.56 -12.84 -14.79
C ASP A 203 5.14 -11.43 -14.71
N ILE A 204 5.32 -10.94 -13.49
CA ILE A 204 5.86 -9.60 -13.26
C ILE A 204 7.33 -9.46 -13.68
N LYS A 205 8.14 -10.52 -13.57
CA LYS A 205 9.55 -10.47 -14.01
C LYS A 205 9.65 -10.28 -15.51
N ARG A 206 8.86 -11.04 -16.28
CA ARG A 206 8.77 -10.84 -17.73
C ARG A 206 8.27 -9.43 -18.06
N ARG A 207 7.24 -8.95 -17.35
CA ARG A 207 6.69 -7.62 -17.57
C ARG A 207 7.72 -6.51 -17.32
N ILE A 208 8.49 -6.59 -16.26
CA ILE A 208 9.60 -5.66 -15.95
C ILE A 208 10.65 -5.67 -17.07
N ASN A 209 11.00 -6.84 -17.58
CA ASN A 209 11.96 -6.96 -18.67
C ASN A 209 11.43 -6.37 -20.00
N GLU A 210 10.13 -6.45 -20.25
CA GLU A 210 9.48 -5.79 -21.39
C GLU A 210 9.54 -4.26 -21.28
N ILE A 211 9.41 -3.71 -20.06
CA ILE A 211 9.39 -2.27 -19.79
C ILE A 211 10.80 -1.67 -19.79
N PHE A 212 11.73 -2.26 -19.06
CA PHE A 212 13.02 -1.64 -18.75
C PHE A 212 14.22 -2.35 -19.42
N GLY A 213 13.98 -3.44 -20.13
CA GLY A 213 15.01 -4.21 -20.83
C GLY A 213 15.27 -5.59 -20.20
N ALA A 214 15.92 -6.44 -20.95
CA ALA A 214 16.20 -7.81 -20.54
C ALA A 214 17.08 -7.89 -19.29
N ASP A 215 16.83 -8.92 -18.48
CA ASP A 215 17.57 -9.24 -17.25
C ASP A 215 17.55 -8.14 -16.17
N MET A 216 16.48 -7.32 -16.17
CA MET A 216 16.32 -6.26 -15.17
C MET A 216 16.09 -6.85 -13.77
N HIS A 217 16.93 -6.45 -12.83
CA HIS A 217 16.82 -6.74 -11.41
C HIS A 217 16.80 -5.42 -10.61
N PHE A 218 16.02 -5.39 -9.54
CA PHE A 218 15.99 -4.27 -8.62
C PHE A 218 16.46 -4.71 -7.23
N ASP A 219 17.48 -4.04 -6.72
CA ASP A 219 17.96 -4.29 -5.36
C ASP A 219 16.96 -3.79 -4.33
N ILE A 220 16.33 -2.65 -4.60
CA ILE A 220 15.42 -1.99 -3.67
C ILE A 220 14.11 -1.65 -4.37
N VAL A 221 13.00 -2.14 -3.80
CA VAL A 221 11.64 -1.74 -4.21
C VAL A 221 10.99 -0.96 -3.07
N ILE A 222 10.55 0.25 -3.36
CA ILE A 222 10.00 1.19 -2.38
C ILE A 222 8.78 1.90 -2.95
N GLY A 223 7.78 2.21 -2.10
CA GLY A 223 6.69 3.07 -2.55
C GLY A 223 5.47 3.09 -1.62
N ASN A 224 4.44 3.79 -2.10
CA ASN A 224 3.13 3.90 -1.47
C ASN A 224 2.06 3.43 -2.46
N PRO A 225 1.65 2.14 -2.45
CA PRO A 225 0.70 1.59 -3.40
C PRO A 225 -0.70 2.22 -3.27
N PRO A 226 -1.56 2.11 -4.29
CA PRO A 226 -2.98 2.38 -4.16
C PRO A 226 -3.61 1.51 -3.06
N TYR A 227 -4.40 2.12 -2.15
CA TYR A 227 -4.89 1.42 -0.95
C TYR A 227 -6.11 0.57 -1.24
N GLN A 228 -7.01 1.06 -2.09
CA GLN A 228 -8.27 0.40 -2.39
C GLN A 228 -8.67 0.66 -3.85
N LEU A 229 -9.55 -0.18 -4.37
CA LEU A 229 -10.21 0.08 -5.64
C LEU A 229 -11.18 1.23 -5.46
N SER A 230 -11.21 2.15 -6.41
CA SER A 230 -12.26 3.16 -6.51
C SER A 230 -13.61 2.47 -6.67
N ASP A 231 -14.55 2.76 -5.77
CA ASP A 231 -15.90 2.17 -5.81
C ASP A 231 -16.89 3.01 -6.62
N GLY A 232 -16.36 3.96 -7.41
CA GLY A 232 -17.16 4.82 -8.28
C GLY A 232 -18.17 5.70 -7.57
N GLY A 233 -18.06 5.89 -6.23
CA GLY A 233 -18.89 6.83 -5.46
C GLY A 233 -20.34 6.41 -5.22
N GLY A 234 -20.69 5.14 -5.42
CA GLY A 234 -22.03 4.61 -5.17
C GLY A 234 -22.32 4.44 -3.68
N LYS A 235 -23.49 4.94 -3.20
CA LYS A 235 -23.96 4.68 -1.84
C LYS A 235 -24.16 3.17 -1.61
N GLY A 236 -23.27 2.53 -0.84
CA GLY A 236 -23.43 1.15 -0.38
C GLY A 236 -22.35 0.15 -0.83
N SER A 237 -21.43 0.52 -1.71
CA SER A 237 -20.27 -0.30 -2.03
C SER A 237 -19.15 0.00 -1.04
N SER A 238 -18.68 -1.03 -0.33
CA SER A 238 -17.52 -0.89 0.56
C SER A 238 -16.26 -1.13 -0.25
N ALA A 239 -15.45 -0.10 -0.46
CA ALA A 239 -14.18 -0.17 -1.18
C ALA A 239 -13.34 -1.39 -0.74
N SER A 240 -12.82 -2.12 -1.73
CA SER A 240 -12.02 -3.32 -1.50
C SER A 240 -10.53 -2.99 -1.46
N PRO A 241 -9.78 -3.46 -0.47
CA PRO A 241 -8.33 -3.27 -0.42
C PRO A 241 -7.65 -3.86 -1.66
N ILE A 242 -6.64 -3.17 -2.20
CA ILE A 242 -5.87 -3.64 -3.35
C ILE A 242 -4.35 -3.67 -3.07
N TYR A 243 -3.86 -2.91 -2.09
CA TYR A 243 -2.43 -2.75 -1.78
C TYR A 243 -1.68 -4.07 -1.57
N HIS A 244 -2.34 -5.10 -1.06
CA HIS A 244 -1.76 -6.42 -0.84
C HIS A 244 -1.28 -7.08 -2.15
N GLN A 245 -1.99 -6.85 -3.26
CA GLN A 245 -1.61 -7.40 -4.57
C GLN A 245 -0.30 -6.76 -5.07
N PHE A 246 -0.10 -5.46 -4.82
CA PHE A 246 1.15 -4.78 -5.17
C PHE A 246 2.34 -5.33 -4.37
N ILE A 247 2.16 -5.61 -3.08
CA ILE A 247 3.19 -6.21 -2.23
C ILE A 247 3.55 -7.62 -2.74
N GLN A 248 2.53 -8.43 -3.05
CA GLN A 248 2.73 -9.79 -3.54
C GLN A 248 3.46 -9.81 -4.89
N GLN A 249 3.16 -8.88 -5.80
CA GLN A 249 3.91 -8.74 -7.05
C GLN A 249 5.35 -8.24 -6.81
N ALA A 250 5.54 -7.27 -5.92
CA ALA A 250 6.86 -6.78 -5.58
C ALA A 250 7.75 -7.86 -4.94
N LYS A 251 7.20 -8.72 -4.08
CA LYS A 251 7.91 -9.89 -3.53
C LYS A 251 8.38 -10.86 -4.64
N LYS A 252 7.60 -11.03 -5.72
CA LYS A 252 7.98 -11.89 -6.85
C LYS A 252 9.17 -11.34 -7.66
N LEU A 253 9.43 -10.03 -7.61
CA LEU A 253 10.65 -9.45 -8.20
C LEU A 253 11.91 -9.85 -7.45
N ASP A 254 11.76 -10.34 -6.22
CA ASP A 254 12.83 -10.79 -5.33
C ASP A 254 13.90 -9.73 -5.04
N PRO A 255 13.50 -8.51 -4.65
CA PRO A 255 14.46 -7.46 -4.31
C PRO A 255 15.20 -7.79 -3.02
N THR A 256 16.45 -7.30 -2.88
CA THR A 256 17.20 -7.41 -1.63
C THR A 256 16.46 -6.75 -0.48
N LEU A 257 15.93 -5.54 -0.71
CA LEU A 257 15.11 -4.79 0.25
C LEU A 257 13.77 -4.38 -0.36
N LEU A 258 12.69 -4.60 0.38
CA LEU A 258 11.34 -4.18 0.01
C LEU A 258 10.73 -3.36 1.15
N THR A 259 10.32 -2.13 0.87
CA THR A 259 9.64 -1.27 1.84
C THR A 259 8.45 -0.57 1.22
N MET A 260 7.31 -0.63 1.89
CA MET A 260 6.08 0.04 1.46
C MET A 260 5.31 0.60 2.65
N ILE A 261 4.64 1.74 2.43
CA ILE A 261 3.69 2.29 3.40
C ILE A 261 2.26 1.92 2.98
N ILE A 262 1.52 1.29 3.90
CA ILE A 262 0.22 0.67 3.64
C ILE A 262 -0.76 0.86 4.80
N PRO A 263 -2.07 0.72 4.59
CA PRO A 263 -3.04 0.70 5.67
C PRO A 263 -2.77 -0.45 6.66
N SER A 264 -2.84 -0.18 7.96
CA SER A 264 -2.63 -1.18 9.02
C SER A 264 -3.81 -2.15 9.20
N ARG A 265 -4.86 -2.01 8.40
CA ARG A 265 -6.06 -2.86 8.46
C ARG A 265 -5.75 -4.36 8.34
N TRP A 266 -4.69 -4.74 7.65
CA TRP A 266 -4.30 -6.15 7.51
C TRP A 266 -3.99 -6.83 8.85
N PHE A 267 -3.63 -6.10 9.90
CA PHE A 267 -3.38 -6.67 11.24
C PHE A 267 -4.59 -7.43 11.79
N THR A 268 -5.79 -6.99 11.47
CA THR A 268 -7.05 -7.61 11.92
C THR A 268 -7.67 -8.56 10.90
N GLY A 269 -7.24 -8.49 9.63
CA GLY A 269 -7.81 -9.25 8.52
C GLY A 269 -9.20 -8.75 8.10
N GLY A 270 -9.95 -9.62 7.45
CA GLY A 270 -11.26 -9.31 6.86
C GLY A 270 -11.17 -8.56 5.52
N LYS A 271 -12.28 -8.39 4.84
CA LYS A 271 -12.35 -7.79 3.50
C LYS A 271 -11.36 -8.42 2.49
N GLY A 272 -11.15 -9.74 2.56
CA GLY A 272 -10.24 -10.45 1.66
C GLY A 272 -8.76 -10.42 2.04
N LEU A 273 -8.41 -9.81 3.20
CA LEU A 273 -7.01 -9.69 3.63
C LEU A 273 -6.51 -10.85 4.52
N ASP A 274 -7.33 -11.87 4.79
CA ASP A 274 -6.97 -12.92 5.76
C ASP A 274 -5.75 -13.73 5.32
N SER A 275 -5.66 -14.12 4.04
CA SER A 275 -4.50 -14.82 3.49
C SER A 275 -3.25 -13.93 3.48
N PHE A 276 -3.38 -12.68 3.08
CA PHE A 276 -2.30 -11.70 3.12
C PHE A 276 -1.81 -11.44 4.54
N ARG A 277 -2.74 -11.35 5.51
CA ARG A 277 -2.40 -11.25 6.93
C ARG A 277 -1.55 -12.43 7.39
N GLN A 278 -1.94 -13.65 7.06
CA GLN A 278 -1.17 -14.84 7.42
C GLN A 278 0.21 -14.83 6.73
N GLU A 279 0.27 -14.46 5.47
CA GLU A 279 1.53 -14.32 4.74
C GLU A 279 2.48 -13.34 5.43
N MET A 280 2.01 -12.13 5.78
CA MET A 280 2.83 -11.09 6.41
C MET A 280 3.27 -11.46 7.83
N LEU A 281 2.37 -12.07 8.64
CA LEU A 281 2.72 -12.46 10.00
C LEU A 281 3.72 -13.61 10.07
N ASN A 282 3.76 -14.48 9.05
CA ASN A 282 4.69 -15.61 8.96
C ASN A 282 5.92 -15.33 8.10
N ASP A 283 6.07 -14.11 7.55
CA ASP A 283 7.24 -13.75 6.75
C ASP A 283 8.45 -13.46 7.66
N GLU A 284 9.34 -14.44 7.81
CA GLU A 284 10.56 -14.33 8.63
C GLU A 284 11.57 -13.30 8.10
N HIS A 285 11.39 -12.86 6.85
CA HIS A 285 12.19 -11.81 6.24
C HIS A 285 11.72 -10.40 6.61
N LEU A 286 10.58 -10.26 7.31
CA LEU A 286 10.08 -8.97 7.76
C LEU A 286 10.93 -8.47 8.96
N MET A 287 11.87 -7.58 8.65
CA MET A 287 12.88 -7.08 9.57
C MET A 287 12.34 -5.99 10.50
N THR A 288 11.59 -5.04 9.91
CA THR A 288 11.08 -3.86 10.62
C THR A 288 9.62 -3.60 10.26
N LEU A 289 8.84 -3.19 11.24
CA LEU A 289 7.45 -2.76 11.09
C LEU A 289 7.23 -1.51 11.95
N VAL A 290 6.88 -0.40 11.31
CA VAL A 290 6.56 0.85 12.00
C VAL A 290 5.09 1.17 11.80
N ASP A 291 4.34 1.26 12.89
CA ASP A 291 2.90 1.40 12.91
C ASP A 291 2.44 2.73 13.51
N PHE A 292 1.54 3.39 12.79
CA PHE A 292 0.86 4.62 13.17
C PHE A 292 -0.64 4.34 13.29
N PRO A 293 -1.15 4.10 14.50
CA PRO A 293 -2.57 3.86 14.74
C PRO A 293 -3.49 4.99 14.28
N ASP A 294 -2.98 6.21 14.26
CA ASP A 294 -3.64 7.38 13.68
C ASP A 294 -2.89 7.80 12.41
N SER A 295 -3.54 7.69 11.25
CA SER A 295 -2.93 8.05 9.98
C SER A 295 -2.59 9.54 9.85
N ARG A 296 -3.22 10.40 10.66
CA ARG A 296 -2.97 11.84 10.69
C ARG A 296 -1.60 12.20 11.27
N ASP A 297 -0.97 11.26 11.99
CA ASP A 297 0.43 11.40 12.43
C ASP A 297 1.43 11.33 11.24
N VAL A 298 0.95 10.86 10.07
CA VAL A 298 1.74 10.70 8.84
C VAL A 298 1.22 11.55 7.69
N PHE A 299 -0.11 11.57 7.49
CA PHE A 299 -0.75 12.20 6.34
C PHE A 299 -1.68 13.32 6.80
N ASP A 300 -1.30 14.54 6.51
CA ASP A 300 -2.12 15.70 6.84
C ASP A 300 -3.49 15.65 6.14
N GLY A 301 -4.55 15.71 6.94
CA GLY A 301 -5.91 15.76 6.43
C GLY A 301 -6.48 14.47 5.84
N VAL A 302 -5.74 13.35 5.91
CA VAL A 302 -6.19 12.05 5.39
C VAL A 302 -6.45 11.08 6.55
N ASP A 303 -7.70 10.63 6.68
CA ASP A 303 -8.11 9.64 7.67
C ASP A 303 -8.20 8.24 7.03
N VAL A 304 -7.20 7.39 7.32
CA VAL A 304 -7.19 5.98 6.92
C VAL A 304 -7.66 5.13 8.09
N ALA A 305 -8.84 4.54 7.94
CA ALA A 305 -9.45 3.72 8.98
C ALA A 305 -8.53 2.59 9.47
N GLY A 306 -8.14 2.66 10.75
CA GLY A 306 -7.21 1.74 11.37
C GLY A 306 -5.74 2.18 11.30
N GLY A 307 -5.44 3.34 10.73
CA GLY A 307 -4.10 3.90 10.62
C GLY A 307 -3.28 3.28 9.49
N VAL A 308 -1.98 3.58 9.48
CA VAL A 308 -1.03 3.15 8.46
C VAL A 308 0.22 2.57 9.09
N CYS A 309 0.91 1.74 8.35
CA CYS A 309 2.22 1.23 8.74
C CYS A 309 3.15 1.20 7.53
N TYR A 310 4.45 1.28 7.77
CA TYR A 310 5.43 0.87 6.77
C TYR A 310 6.29 -0.25 7.32
N PHE A 311 6.83 -1.05 6.42
CA PHE A 311 7.65 -2.20 6.78
C PHE A 311 8.94 -2.23 5.94
N LEU A 312 9.93 -2.93 6.45
CA LEU A 312 11.11 -3.32 5.72
C LEU A 312 11.24 -4.84 5.73
N ARG A 313 11.34 -5.41 4.54
CA ARG A 313 11.65 -6.80 4.30
C ARG A 313 13.04 -6.90 3.66
N SER A 314 13.90 -7.74 4.21
CA SER A 314 15.22 -8.05 3.64
C SER A 314 15.32 -9.55 3.35
N THR A 315 15.76 -9.92 2.15
CA THR A 315 16.01 -11.33 1.81
C THR A 315 17.15 -11.96 2.62
N ARG A 316 17.98 -11.14 3.26
CA ARG A 316 19.08 -11.55 4.13
C ARG A 316 18.69 -11.68 5.61
N HIS A 317 17.56 -11.09 5.99
CA HIS A 317 17.03 -11.22 7.35
C HIS A 317 16.25 -12.52 7.51
N SER A 318 16.38 -13.17 8.66
CA SER A 318 15.52 -14.27 9.10
C SER A 318 15.40 -14.23 10.61
N GLY A 319 14.18 -14.05 11.12
CA GLY A 319 13.95 -14.04 12.55
C GLY A 319 12.88 -13.08 13.06
N TYR A 320 13.14 -12.48 14.20
CA TYR A 320 12.20 -11.58 14.85
C TYR A 320 12.13 -10.21 14.13
N CYS A 321 10.93 -9.65 14.13
CA CYS A 321 10.69 -8.33 13.58
C CYS A 321 10.85 -7.25 14.66
N THR A 322 11.54 -6.16 14.36
CA THR A 322 11.57 -4.95 15.19
C THR A 322 10.31 -4.14 14.91
N ILE A 323 9.40 -4.09 15.88
CA ILE A 323 8.11 -3.44 15.78
C ILE A 323 8.14 -2.14 16.54
N THR A 324 7.87 -1.03 15.86
CA THR A 324 7.73 0.30 16.47
C THR A 324 6.30 0.78 16.34
N THR A 325 5.65 1.10 17.45
CA THR A 325 4.33 1.75 17.46
C THR A 325 4.52 3.22 17.81
N SER A 326 4.06 4.11 16.92
CA SER A 326 4.08 5.56 17.12
C SER A 326 2.68 6.05 17.50
N VAL A 327 2.55 6.67 18.66
CA VAL A 327 1.28 7.20 19.16
C VAL A 327 1.49 8.63 19.66
N ARG A 328 0.92 9.61 18.98
CA ARG A 328 1.01 11.03 19.36
C ARG A 328 2.45 11.53 19.55
N GLY A 329 3.35 11.10 18.68
CA GLY A 329 4.77 11.47 18.72
C GLY A 329 5.63 10.67 19.71
N GLU A 330 5.03 9.79 20.51
CA GLU A 330 5.79 8.84 21.34
C GLU A 330 5.95 7.51 20.62
N THR A 331 7.14 6.92 20.67
CA THR A 331 7.49 5.67 20.01
C THR A 331 7.78 4.56 21.04
N TYR A 332 7.26 3.38 20.78
CA TYR A 332 7.46 2.19 21.61
C TYR A 332 7.96 1.06 20.72
N THR A 333 9.21 0.65 20.91
CA THR A 333 9.87 -0.35 20.05
C THR A 333 10.10 -1.65 20.82
N GLU A 334 9.85 -2.78 20.18
CA GLU A 334 10.13 -4.12 20.67
C GLU A 334 10.48 -5.06 19.51
N THR A 335 11.48 -5.94 19.74
CA THR A 335 11.83 -6.99 18.78
C THR A 335 11.19 -8.31 19.22
N ARG A 336 10.28 -8.87 18.42
CA ARG A 336 9.53 -10.07 18.73
C ARG A 336 8.99 -10.78 17.49
N SER A 337 8.48 -12.00 17.66
CA SER A 337 7.72 -12.67 16.60
C SER A 337 6.40 -11.97 16.34
N LEU A 338 6.04 -11.82 15.07
CA LEU A 338 4.74 -11.29 14.66
C LEU A 338 3.59 -12.28 14.97
N THR A 339 3.92 -13.57 15.19
CA THR A 339 2.96 -14.63 15.52
C THR A 339 2.90 -14.94 17.01
N GLU A 340 3.60 -14.17 17.87
CA GLU A 340 3.62 -14.39 19.33
C GLU A 340 2.21 -14.42 19.93
N TYR A 341 1.30 -13.60 19.41
CA TYR A 341 -0.08 -13.54 19.87
C TYR A 341 -1.09 -13.63 18.72
N THR A 342 -2.19 -14.32 18.99
CA THR A 342 -3.36 -14.36 18.10
C THR A 342 -4.59 -13.88 18.88
N PRO A 343 -5.17 -12.72 18.54
CA PRO A 343 -4.80 -11.80 17.46
C PRO A 343 -3.47 -11.07 17.70
N PHE A 344 -2.86 -10.53 16.61
CA PHE A 344 -1.65 -9.72 16.71
C PHE A 344 -1.88 -8.50 17.61
N ILE A 345 -1.03 -8.35 18.63
CA ILE A 345 -1.08 -7.20 19.54
C ILE A 345 -0.30 -6.06 18.91
N ARG A 346 -1.00 -5.00 18.55
CA ARG A 346 -0.47 -3.85 17.82
C ARG A 346 0.36 -2.93 18.72
N ASP A 347 -0.13 -2.64 19.92
CA ASP A 347 0.53 -1.74 20.88
C ASP A 347 1.56 -2.51 21.72
N ASN A 348 2.84 -2.20 21.56
CA ASN A 348 3.93 -2.86 22.28
C ASN A 348 3.81 -2.72 23.80
N ARG A 349 3.18 -1.65 24.30
CA ARG A 349 2.91 -1.49 25.76
C ARG A 349 1.97 -2.57 26.28
N ALA A 350 0.99 -2.96 25.46
CA ALA A 350 0.04 -4.01 25.81
C ALA A 350 0.71 -5.39 25.88
N VAL A 351 1.74 -5.64 25.06
CA VAL A 351 2.51 -6.89 25.08
C VAL A 351 3.13 -7.14 26.47
N HIS A 352 3.75 -6.12 27.05
CA HIS A 352 4.33 -6.23 28.40
C HIS A 352 3.27 -6.53 29.48
N ILE A 353 2.07 -5.95 29.33
CA ILE A 353 0.96 -6.22 30.26
C ILE A 353 0.50 -7.67 30.11
N VAL A 354 0.30 -8.15 28.89
CA VAL A 354 -0.14 -9.50 28.60
C VAL A 354 0.86 -10.51 29.14
N ARG A 355 2.17 -10.37 28.84
CA ARG A 355 3.22 -11.23 29.35
C ARG A 355 3.27 -11.27 30.89
N LYS A 356 2.98 -10.13 31.57
CA LYS A 356 2.86 -10.11 33.03
C LYS A 356 1.70 -10.98 33.54
N ILE A 357 0.54 -10.88 32.90
CA ILE A 357 -0.67 -11.61 33.26
C ILE A 357 -0.48 -13.12 33.03
N GLU A 358 0.13 -13.50 31.93
CA GLU A 358 0.39 -14.89 31.55
C GLU A 358 1.27 -15.63 32.61
N ARG A 359 2.17 -14.93 33.30
CA ARG A 359 3.00 -15.50 34.34
C ARG A 359 2.18 -16.07 35.54
N PHE A 360 0.95 -15.59 35.72
CA PHE A 360 0.05 -16.10 36.76
C PHE A 360 -0.66 -17.40 36.37
N ASN A 361 -0.55 -17.81 35.09
CA ASN A 361 -1.17 -19.01 34.53
C ASN A 361 -2.68 -19.13 34.85
N LEU A 362 -3.38 -18.01 34.83
CA LEU A 362 -4.81 -17.95 35.12
C LEU A 362 -5.62 -18.34 33.85
N PRO A 363 -6.81 -18.93 34.01
CA PRO A 363 -7.70 -19.19 32.90
C PRO A 363 -8.04 -17.89 32.15
N SER A 364 -8.02 -17.94 30.84
CA SER A 364 -8.39 -16.79 30.02
C SER A 364 -9.85 -16.40 30.27
N PHE A 365 -10.10 -15.11 30.44
CA PHE A 365 -11.46 -14.57 30.55
C PHE A 365 -12.32 -14.90 29.33
N SER A 366 -11.69 -15.14 28.16
CA SER A 366 -12.37 -15.58 26.94
C SER A 366 -13.16 -16.88 27.11
N SER A 367 -12.80 -17.71 28.09
CA SER A 367 -13.53 -18.96 28.43
C SER A 367 -14.95 -18.73 28.98
N ILE A 368 -15.20 -17.50 29.47
CA ILE A 368 -16.51 -17.09 30.03
C ILE A 368 -17.16 -15.96 29.23
N VAL A 369 -16.54 -15.53 28.13
CA VAL A 369 -17.07 -14.52 27.22
C VAL A 369 -17.54 -15.21 25.95
N SER A 370 -18.81 -15.10 25.66
CA SER A 370 -19.39 -15.65 24.45
C SER A 370 -18.96 -14.88 23.20
N ALA A 371 -18.93 -15.56 22.06
CA ALA A 371 -18.73 -14.96 20.76
C ALA A 371 -19.80 -13.89 20.43
N ARG A 372 -19.58 -13.12 19.39
CA ARG A 372 -20.54 -12.11 18.89
C ARG A 372 -21.93 -12.73 18.73
N ARG A 373 -22.96 -12.04 19.21
CA ARG A 373 -24.37 -12.50 19.23
C ARG A 373 -24.59 -13.74 20.12
N PRO A 374 -24.19 -13.69 21.38
CA PRO A 374 -24.21 -14.88 22.26
C PRO A 374 -25.61 -15.47 22.46
N PHE A 375 -26.65 -14.69 22.20
CA PHE A 375 -28.04 -15.12 22.33
C PHE A 375 -28.79 -15.11 20.99
N GLY A 376 -28.07 -15.06 19.83
CA GLY A 376 -28.68 -14.95 18.50
C GLY A 376 -29.39 -13.62 18.23
N ILE A 377 -29.24 -12.62 19.09
CA ILE A 377 -29.88 -11.31 19.00
C ILE A 377 -28.96 -10.29 18.35
N ASP A 378 -29.44 -9.60 17.33
CA ASP A 378 -28.74 -8.47 16.71
C ASP A 378 -28.92 -7.18 17.53
N SER A 379 -27.94 -6.28 17.48
CA SER A 379 -28.01 -4.99 18.16
C SER A 379 -29.15 -4.08 17.68
N SER A 380 -29.62 -4.30 16.44
CA SER A 380 -30.75 -3.58 15.84
C SER A 380 -32.10 -4.21 16.14
N GLU A 381 -32.13 -5.37 16.75
CA GLU A 381 -33.38 -6.11 16.98
C GLU A 381 -34.21 -5.48 18.09
N ALA A 382 -35.49 -5.21 17.81
CA ALA A 382 -36.42 -4.69 18.81
C ALA A 382 -36.71 -5.74 19.87
N GLY A 383 -36.71 -5.33 21.13
CA GLY A 383 -37.11 -6.19 22.24
C GLY A 383 -38.61 -6.50 22.23
N ASP A 384 -38.99 -7.61 22.85
CA ASP A 384 -40.38 -7.98 23.14
C ASP A 384 -40.80 -7.42 24.51
N PRO A 385 -41.74 -6.49 24.60
CA PRO A 385 -42.20 -5.92 25.88
C PRO A 385 -42.67 -6.96 26.90
N ASN A 386 -43.17 -8.11 26.41
CA ASN A 386 -43.65 -9.24 27.22
C ASN A 386 -42.59 -10.28 27.52
N GLY A 387 -41.31 -10.08 27.09
CA GLY A 387 -40.22 -10.99 27.34
C GLY A 387 -39.93 -11.14 28.83
N ASP A 388 -39.59 -12.35 29.24
CA ASP A 388 -39.33 -12.74 30.62
C ASP A 388 -37.91 -12.39 31.09
N LEU A 389 -36.97 -12.19 30.14
CA LEU A 389 -35.56 -11.85 30.44
C LEU A 389 -35.24 -10.42 30.00
N LYS A 390 -34.55 -9.70 30.88
CA LYS A 390 -34.00 -8.38 30.58
C LYS A 390 -32.53 -8.48 30.22
N LEU A 391 -32.19 -8.07 29.00
CA LEU A 391 -30.81 -7.97 28.54
C LEU A 391 -30.36 -6.53 28.43
N TYR A 392 -29.13 -6.27 28.87
CA TYR A 392 -28.48 -4.98 28.76
C TYR A 392 -27.49 -4.98 27.61
N ARG A 393 -27.50 -3.96 26.77
CA ARG A 393 -26.61 -3.80 25.61
C ARG A 393 -26.14 -2.35 25.49
N SER A 394 -25.07 -2.11 24.74
CA SER A 394 -24.48 -0.78 24.57
C SER A 394 -25.42 0.28 23.98
N GLY A 395 -26.47 -0.11 23.28
CA GLY A 395 -27.50 0.78 22.70
C GLY A 395 -28.80 0.84 23.52
N GLY A 396 -28.82 0.38 24.77
CA GLY A 396 -29.99 0.31 25.65
C GLY A 396 -30.29 -1.09 26.14
N ASP A 397 -31.39 -1.22 26.91
CA ASP A 397 -31.87 -2.51 27.39
C ASP A 397 -33.15 -2.95 26.66
N GLY A 398 -33.44 -4.22 26.69
CA GLY A 398 -34.66 -4.78 26.12
C GLY A 398 -35.06 -6.08 26.82
N ARG A 399 -36.35 -6.42 26.73
CA ARG A 399 -36.85 -7.71 27.18
C ARG A 399 -36.91 -8.70 26.03
N TYR A 400 -36.69 -9.97 26.31
CA TYR A 400 -36.66 -11.06 25.33
C TYR A 400 -37.22 -12.32 25.94
N SER A 401 -37.83 -13.17 25.12
CA SER A 401 -38.32 -14.48 25.57
C SER A 401 -37.16 -15.45 25.82
N SER A 402 -37.14 -16.11 26.99
CA SER A 402 -36.14 -17.15 27.32
C SER A 402 -36.16 -18.32 26.32
N ALA A 403 -37.33 -18.66 25.79
CA ALA A 403 -37.47 -19.69 24.76
C ALA A 403 -36.80 -19.33 23.42
N ARG A 404 -36.66 -18.03 23.10
CA ARG A 404 -35.96 -17.54 21.93
C ARG A 404 -34.47 -17.58 22.12
N LEU A 405 -33.99 -17.20 23.32
CA LEU A 405 -32.57 -17.20 23.64
C LEU A 405 -31.97 -18.61 23.65
N ALA A 406 -32.75 -19.62 24.03
CA ALA A 406 -32.33 -21.02 24.00
C ALA A 406 -32.19 -21.62 22.59
N LYS A 407 -32.75 -20.99 21.55
CA LYS A 407 -32.63 -21.42 20.13
C LYS A 407 -31.41 -20.84 19.42
N GLY A 408 -30.68 -19.94 20.04
CA GLY A 408 -29.49 -19.26 19.47
C GLY A 408 -28.16 -19.90 19.83
N HIS A 409 -28.16 -21.09 20.46
CA HIS A 409 -26.98 -21.88 20.81
C HIS A 409 -26.86 -23.11 19.93
#